data_513027a42aba46421c57d499b3e8d73a
#
_entry.id   513027a42aba46421c57d499b3e8d73a
#
_cell.length_a   1.000
_cell.length_b   1.000
_cell.length_c   1.000
_cell.angle_alpha   90.00
_cell.angle_beta   90.00
_cell.angle_gamma   90.00
#
_symmetry.space_group_name_H-M   'P 1'
#
loop_
_entity.id
_entity.type
_entity.pdbx_description
1 polymer ?
#
loop_
_entity_poly.entity_id
_entity_poly.type
_entity_poly.pdbx_seq_one_letter_code
_entity_poly.pdbx_strand_id
1 'polypeptide(L)'
;MAGNEALLPYEWPGSYYIGEEEIEAVNRVLLARSPFRFYGHDLQHYADRLEAAYRQRLNREHALAVNSGTAALSIALSALDVGPGDEVLLPSYLWVSCLSAVVRAGAIPRLVEIDDTF
;
A
#
# COMPACT_ATOMS: atom_id res chain seq x y z
N MET A 1 -28.93 -3.19 -20.40
CA MET A 1 -27.60 -3.59 -20.89
C MET A 1 -27.18 -4.76 -20.06
N ALA A 2 -27.04 -5.95 -20.65
CA ALA A 2 -26.67 -7.16 -19.96
C ALA A 2 -25.27 -6.98 -19.38
N GLY A 3 -25.14 -7.11 -18.05
CA GLY A 3 -23.87 -7.03 -17.37
C GLY A 3 -22.93 -8.07 -17.93
N ASN A 4 -21.81 -7.60 -18.41
CA ASN A 4 -20.68 -8.45 -18.71
C ASN A 4 -20.13 -8.90 -17.35
N GLU A 5 -20.62 -10.02 -16.84
CA GLU A 5 -20.00 -10.75 -15.73
C GLU A 5 -18.67 -11.31 -16.23
N ALA A 6 -17.76 -10.43 -16.62
CA ALA A 6 -16.38 -10.81 -16.80
C ALA A 6 -15.90 -11.26 -15.43
N LEU A 7 -15.59 -12.55 -15.29
CA LEU A 7 -14.91 -13.10 -14.14
C LEU A 7 -13.73 -12.18 -13.82
N LEU A 8 -13.76 -11.59 -12.64
CA LEU A 8 -12.64 -10.79 -12.14
C LEU A 8 -11.36 -11.60 -12.28
N PRO A 9 -10.33 -11.10 -12.96
CA PRO A 9 -9.03 -11.73 -12.91
C PRO A 9 -8.63 -11.79 -11.44
N TYR A 10 -8.33 -12.95 -10.92
CA TYR A 10 -7.92 -13.17 -9.53
C TYR A 10 -6.82 -12.23 -9.07
N GLU A 11 -6.01 -11.76 -9.99
CA GLU A 11 -4.82 -10.94 -9.72
C GLU A 11 -5.10 -9.44 -9.58
N TRP A 12 -6.28 -8.95 -10.01
CA TRP A 12 -6.57 -7.51 -10.10
C TRP A 12 -7.96 -7.10 -9.57
N PRO A 13 -8.39 -7.61 -8.42
CA PRO A 13 -9.75 -7.35 -7.94
C PRO A 13 -10.03 -5.86 -7.70
N GLY A 14 -9.01 -5.07 -7.31
CA GLY A 14 -9.15 -3.65 -7.02
C GLY A 14 -9.50 -2.81 -8.25
N SER A 15 -9.02 -3.16 -9.44
CA SER A 15 -9.30 -2.40 -10.66
C SER A 15 -10.76 -2.44 -11.09
N TYR A 16 -11.51 -3.40 -10.61
CA TYR A 16 -12.94 -3.55 -10.89
C TYR A 16 -13.79 -2.46 -10.24
N TYR A 17 -13.29 -1.88 -9.17
CA TYR A 17 -13.97 -0.82 -8.44
C TYR A 17 -13.61 0.59 -8.93
N ILE A 18 -12.72 0.69 -9.93
CA ILE A 18 -12.38 1.98 -10.53
C ILE A 18 -13.50 2.39 -11.47
N GLY A 19 -14.17 3.48 -11.15
CA GLY A 19 -15.32 3.99 -11.88
C GLY A 19 -15.22 5.49 -12.14
N GLU A 20 -16.38 6.10 -12.35
CA GLU A 20 -16.47 7.55 -12.64
C GLU A 20 -15.95 8.40 -11.46
N GLU A 21 -16.20 7.98 -10.23
CA GLU A 21 -15.77 8.72 -9.04
C GLU A 21 -14.24 8.84 -8.95
N GLU A 22 -13.51 7.77 -9.27
CA GLU A 22 -12.04 7.78 -9.30
C GLU A 22 -11.52 8.63 -10.46
N ILE A 23 -12.14 8.50 -11.63
CA ILE A 23 -11.79 9.32 -12.81
C ILE A 23 -11.99 10.80 -12.50
N GLU A 24 -13.12 11.18 -11.93
CA GLU A 24 -13.35 12.57 -11.53
C GLU A 24 -12.38 13.05 -10.46
N ALA A 25 -12.04 12.21 -9.48
CA ALA A 25 -11.08 12.56 -8.45
C ALA A 25 -9.69 12.84 -9.04
N VAL A 26 -9.23 11.99 -9.96
CA VAL A 26 -7.96 12.19 -10.67
C VAL A 26 -8.01 13.47 -11.53
N ASN A 27 -9.09 13.69 -12.26
CA ASN A 27 -9.27 14.88 -13.07
C ASN A 27 -9.22 16.15 -12.21
N ARG A 28 -9.84 16.17 -11.04
CA ARG A 28 -9.77 17.31 -10.12
C ARG A 28 -8.33 17.65 -9.72
N VAL A 29 -7.52 16.62 -9.38
CA VAL A 29 -6.11 16.83 -9.04
C VAL A 29 -5.31 17.39 -10.21
N LEU A 30 -5.53 16.87 -11.42
CA LEU A 30 -4.83 17.34 -12.62
C LEU A 30 -5.23 18.76 -13.00
N LEU A 31 -6.51 19.10 -12.96
CA LEU A 31 -7.02 20.44 -13.26
C LEU A 31 -6.57 21.47 -12.23
N ALA A 32 -6.49 21.09 -10.96
CA ALA A 32 -5.95 21.92 -9.89
C ALA A 32 -4.45 22.19 -10.04
N ARG A 33 -3.74 21.44 -10.90
CA ARG A 33 -2.27 21.52 -11.08
C ARG A 33 -1.49 21.47 -9.78
N SER A 34 -2.03 20.75 -8.79
CA SER A 34 -1.46 20.59 -7.46
C SER A 34 -1.32 19.10 -7.10
N PRO A 35 -0.47 18.32 -7.84
CA PRO A 35 -0.36 16.88 -7.64
C PRO A 35 0.48 16.52 -6.40
N PHE A 36 1.11 17.50 -5.76
CA PHE A 36 1.94 17.27 -4.59
C PHE A 36 1.11 17.30 -3.31
N ARG A 37 1.49 16.44 -2.36
CA ARG A 37 0.76 16.31 -1.10
C ARG A 37 0.86 17.56 -0.20
N PHE A 38 2.04 18.17 -0.15
CA PHE A 38 2.39 19.15 0.88
C PHE A 38 2.46 20.61 0.40
N TYR A 39 2.42 20.82 -0.91
CA TYR A 39 2.44 22.17 -1.47
C TYR A 39 1.71 22.23 -2.81
N GLY A 40 1.08 23.37 -3.08
CA GLY A 40 0.29 23.64 -4.27
C GLY A 40 -0.80 24.67 -3.97
N HIS A 41 -1.49 25.12 -4.98
CA HIS A 41 -2.58 26.10 -4.85
C HIS A 41 -3.85 25.47 -4.28
N ASP A 42 -4.07 24.18 -4.57
CA ASP A 42 -5.27 23.44 -4.16
C ASP A 42 -4.91 21.98 -3.95
N LEU A 43 -4.65 21.60 -2.72
CA LEU A 43 -4.08 20.31 -2.37
C LEU A 43 -5.05 19.14 -2.44
N GLN A 44 -6.36 19.37 -2.59
CA GLN A 44 -7.39 18.35 -2.62
C GLN A 44 -7.42 17.37 -1.42
N HIS A 45 -6.34 17.22 -0.67
CA HIS A 45 -6.19 16.43 0.57
C HIS A 45 -6.60 14.94 0.47
N TYR A 46 -6.45 14.31 -0.70
CA TYR A 46 -6.86 12.91 -0.87
C TYR A 46 -6.07 11.95 0.03
N ALA A 47 -4.75 12.13 0.14
CA ALA A 47 -3.91 11.31 1.01
C ALA A 47 -4.28 11.48 2.49
N ASP A 48 -4.53 12.71 2.93
CA ASP A 48 -4.90 13.01 4.32
C ASP A 48 -6.25 12.39 4.70
N ARG A 49 -7.21 12.42 3.76
CA ARG A 49 -8.53 11.77 3.93
C ARG A 49 -8.41 10.25 3.99
N LEU A 50 -7.58 9.66 3.14
CA LEU A 50 -7.30 8.22 3.16
C LEU A 50 -6.71 7.79 4.50
N GLU A 51 -5.69 8.50 4.97
CA GLU A 51 -5.06 8.21 6.26
C GLU A 51 -6.03 8.37 7.43
N ALA A 52 -6.87 9.40 7.40
CA ALA A 52 -7.90 9.60 8.42
C ALA A 52 -8.91 8.43 8.44
N ALA A 53 -9.36 8.00 7.26
CA ALA A 53 -10.27 6.86 7.13
C ALA A 53 -9.65 5.55 7.66
N TYR A 54 -8.37 5.29 7.34
CA TYR A 54 -7.67 4.12 7.86
C TYR A 54 -7.48 4.17 9.37
N ARG A 55 -7.07 5.32 9.93
CA ARG A 55 -6.97 5.49 11.39
C ARG A 55 -8.29 5.15 12.09
N GLN A 56 -9.38 5.69 11.58
CA GLN A 56 -10.71 5.44 12.13
C GLN A 56 -11.12 3.98 12.00
N ARG A 57 -11.01 3.40 10.79
CA ARG A 57 -11.47 2.04 10.50
C ARG A 57 -10.69 0.97 11.26
N LEU A 58 -9.39 1.17 11.41
CA LEU A 58 -8.49 0.22 12.06
C LEU A 58 -8.25 0.53 13.54
N ASN A 59 -8.86 1.60 14.05
CA ASN A 59 -8.64 2.10 15.42
C ASN A 59 -7.13 2.23 15.72
N ARG A 60 -6.41 2.96 14.87
CA ARG A 60 -4.97 3.21 15.00
C ARG A 60 -4.70 4.71 15.08
N GLU A 61 -3.70 5.08 15.86
CA GLU A 61 -3.30 6.47 16.04
C GLU A 61 -2.65 7.05 14.77
N HIS A 62 -1.86 6.24 14.09
CA HIS A 62 -1.09 6.66 12.93
C HIS A 62 -1.43 5.85 11.67
N ALA A 63 -1.43 6.52 10.54
CA ALA A 63 -1.47 5.94 9.22
C ALA A 63 -0.67 6.83 8.26
N LEU A 64 0.05 6.24 7.34
CA LEU A 64 0.81 6.95 6.32
C LEU A 64 0.50 6.35 4.94
N ALA A 65 0.00 7.18 4.04
CA ALA A 65 -0.19 6.78 2.66
C ALA A 65 1.14 6.87 1.89
N VAL A 66 1.46 5.82 1.17
CA VAL A 66 2.68 5.69 0.37
C VAL A 66 2.34 5.25 -1.05
N ASN A 67 3.28 5.38 -1.95
CA ASN A 67 3.06 5.14 -3.39
C ASN A 67 3.17 3.66 -3.83
N SER A 68 3.55 2.76 -2.93
CA SER A 68 3.67 1.32 -3.25
C SER A 68 3.68 0.45 -1.99
N GLY A 69 3.27 -0.82 -2.14
CA GLY A 69 3.38 -1.81 -1.06
C GLY A 69 4.83 -2.04 -0.61
N THR A 70 5.79 -1.99 -1.53
CA THR A 70 7.22 -2.11 -1.19
C THR A 70 7.68 -0.95 -0.31
N ALA A 71 7.24 0.27 -0.60
CA ALA A 71 7.52 1.43 0.24
C ALA A 71 6.86 1.28 1.62
N ALA A 72 5.62 0.78 1.67
CA ALA A 72 4.92 0.52 2.92
C ALA A 72 5.69 -0.46 3.82
N LEU A 73 6.16 -1.58 3.26
CA LEU A 73 6.96 -2.56 4.00
C LEU A 73 8.28 -1.96 4.53
N SER A 74 8.99 -1.21 3.68
CA SER A 74 10.26 -0.58 4.07
C SER A 74 10.07 0.44 5.20
N ILE A 75 9.02 1.25 5.11
CA ILE A 75 8.70 2.26 6.13
C ILE A 75 8.23 1.59 7.42
N ALA A 76 7.44 0.51 7.33
CA ALA A 76 7.00 -0.24 8.50
C ALA A 76 8.19 -0.83 9.28
N LEU A 77 9.15 -1.44 8.58
CA LEU A 77 10.38 -1.95 9.22
C LEU A 77 11.18 -0.82 9.88
N SER A 78 11.35 0.32 9.19
CA SER A 78 12.01 1.48 9.77
C SER A 78 11.26 2.04 10.99
N ALA A 79 9.94 2.08 10.97
CA ALA A 79 9.14 2.56 12.10
C ALA A 79 9.21 1.65 13.31
N LEU A 80 9.56 0.38 13.11
CA LEU A 80 9.82 -0.60 14.17
C LEU A 80 11.30 -0.68 14.58
N ASP A 81 12.13 0.19 14.02
CA ASP A 81 13.58 0.24 14.25
C ASP A 81 14.31 -1.07 13.88
N VAL A 82 13.77 -1.80 12.90
CA VAL A 82 14.35 -3.04 12.38
C VAL A 82 15.53 -2.70 11.47
N GLY A 83 16.70 -3.29 11.77
CA GLY A 83 17.94 -2.99 11.06
C GLY A 83 19.03 -4.06 11.20
N PRO A 84 20.30 -3.68 11.05
CA PRO A 84 21.43 -4.60 11.12
C PRO A 84 21.49 -5.35 12.45
N GLY A 85 21.53 -6.67 12.36
CA GLY A 85 21.55 -7.56 13.53
C GLY A 85 20.20 -8.15 13.91
N ASP A 86 19.11 -7.59 13.39
CA ASP A 86 17.76 -8.16 13.59
C ASP A 86 17.47 -9.29 12.62
N GLU A 87 16.64 -10.22 13.03
CA GLU A 87 16.11 -11.28 12.20
C GLU A 87 14.61 -11.09 11.97
N VAL A 88 14.17 -11.24 10.71
CA VAL A 88 12.77 -11.12 10.33
C VAL A 88 12.30 -12.44 9.73
N LEU A 89 11.28 -13.05 10.34
CA LEU A 89 10.66 -14.27 9.83
C LEU A 89 9.77 -13.96 8.63
N LEU A 90 9.95 -14.73 7.58
CA LEU A 90 9.18 -14.61 6.33
C LEU A 90 8.71 -15.99 5.88
N PRO A 91 7.47 -16.13 5.39
CA PRO A 91 7.05 -17.35 4.72
C PRO A 91 7.97 -17.68 3.55
N SER A 92 8.23 -18.97 3.28
CA SER A 92 9.08 -19.38 2.15
C SER A 92 8.44 -19.12 0.79
N TYR A 93 7.12 -18.95 0.73
CA TYR A 93 6.36 -18.54 -0.45
C TYR A 93 5.71 -17.18 -0.21
N LEU A 94 6.24 -16.16 -0.87
CA LEU A 94 5.78 -14.78 -0.71
C LEU A 94 6.19 -13.90 -1.91
N TRP A 95 5.61 -12.73 -1.98
CA TRP A 95 6.02 -11.72 -2.96
C TRP A 95 7.44 -11.21 -2.66
N VAL A 96 8.29 -11.14 -3.68
CA VAL A 96 9.71 -10.79 -3.55
C VAL A 96 9.99 -9.47 -2.83
N SER A 97 9.07 -8.52 -2.87
CA SER A 97 9.24 -7.23 -2.19
C SER A 97 9.29 -7.35 -0.65
N CYS A 98 8.69 -8.40 -0.07
CA CYS A 98 8.78 -8.64 1.37
C CYS A 98 10.23 -8.97 1.77
N LEU A 99 10.86 -9.90 1.04
CA LEU A 99 12.26 -10.23 1.24
C LEU A 99 13.17 -9.01 0.98
N SER A 100 12.91 -8.30 -0.12
CA SER A 100 13.70 -7.12 -0.50
C SER A 100 13.63 -6.01 0.54
N ALA A 101 12.49 -5.80 1.19
CA ALA A 101 12.34 -4.80 2.23
C ALA A 101 13.21 -5.13 3.45
N VAL A 102 13.25 -6.40 3.88
CA VAL A 102 14.09 -6.87 4.99
C VAL A 102 15.58 -6.69 4.69
N VAL A 103 16.01 -7.14 3.49
CA VAL A 103 17.41 -6.99 3.07
C VAL A 103 17.83 -5.52 2.98
N ARG A 104 16.94 -4.65 2.47
CA ARG A 104 17.21 -3.21 2.39
C ARG A 104 17.26 -2.52 3.76
N ALA A 105 16.55 -3.03 4.75
CA ALA A 105 16.68 -2.57 6.13
C ALA A 105 18.00 -3.00 6.76
N GLY A 106 18.78 -3.89 6.13
CA GLY A 106 20.01 -4.45 6.68
C GLY A 106 19.77 -5.61 7.64
N ALA A 107 18.53 -6.04 7.80
CA ALA A 107 18.16 -7.16 8.66
C ALA A 107 18.35 -8.51 7.96
N ILE A 108 18.35 -9.58 8.72
CA ILE A 108 18.55 -10.95 8.26
C ILE A 108 17.19 -11.61 7.99
N PRO A 109 16.85 -11.92 6.75
CA PRO A 109 15.63 -12.66 6.46
C PRO A 109 15.78 -14.13 6.87
N ARG A 110 14.82 -14.64 7.63
CA ARG A 110 14.70 -16.04 8.00
C ARG A 110 13.45 -16.62 7.37
N LEU A 111 13.63 -17.47 6.36
CA LEU A 111 12.53 -18.16 5.72
C LEU A 111 12.00 -19.27 6.64
N VAL A 112 10.70 -19.32 6.82
CA VAL A 112 10.00 -20.37 7.54
C VAL A 112 9.17 -21.20 6.58
N GLU A 113 9.02 -22.47 6.90
CA GLU A 113 8.19 -23.38 6.12
C GLU A 113 6.72 -22.94 6.20
N ILE A 114 6.01 -23.23 5.15
CA ILE A 114 4.56 -23.12 5.05
C ILE A 114 4.00 -24.52 4.79
N ASP A 115 2.82 -24.78 5.29
CA ASP A 115 2.08 -26.00 4.99
C ASP A 115 1.09 -25.77 3.82
N ASP A 116 0.25 -26.76 3.56
CA ASP A 116 -0.72 -26.76 2.48
C ASP A 116 -2.06 -26.09 2.86
N THR A 117 -2.11 -25.41 4.01
CA THR A 117 -3.33 -24.75 4.51
C THR A 117 -3.37 -23.24 4.28
N PHE A 118 -2.34 -22.65 3.57
CA PHE A 118 -2.14 -21.19 3.44
C PHE A 118 -3.33 -20.28 3.68
#